data_fb40a7ac4f394938613805398bf48640
#
_entry.id   fb40a7ac4f394938613805398bf48640
#
_cell.length_a   1.000
_cell.length_b   1.000
_cell.length_c   1.000
_cell.angle_alpha   90.00
_cell.angle_beta   90.00
_cell.angle_gamma   90.00
#
_symmetry.space_group_name_H-M   'P 1'
#
loop_
_entity.id
_entity.type
_entity.pdbx_description
1 polymer ?
#
loop_
_entity_poly.entity_id
_entity_poly.type
_entity_poly.pdbx_seq_one_letter_code
_entity_poly.pdbx_strand_id
1 'polypeptide(L)'
;MRSSVLVLGAGIFAIVPGYAQDAASGEKIFVQCRACHQIGENAKNAVGPVLNGLFGRKAGIIEGYSYSPANKNSGITWDEATFREYIKDPRAKIPGTKMTFPGLKDPKQIDDIVAYLKQFDSTGKKKAGIVPAGRKLAKVQ
;
A
#
# COMPACT_ATOMS: atom_id res chain seq x y z
N MET A 1 53.71 24.77 -26.13
CA MET A 1 52.70 23.75 -26.45
C MET A 1 52.31 23.07 -25.12
N ARG A 2 51.13 23.38 -24.58
CA ARG A 2 50.64 22.78 -23.33
C ARG A 2 49.42 21.91 -23.68
N SER A 3 49.58 20.57 -23.64
CA SER A 3 48.49 19.62 -23.86
C SER A 3 47.70 19.45 -22.57
N SER A 4 46.44 19.90 -22.58
CA SER A 4 45.48 19.64 -21.50
C SER A 4 44.83 18.30 -21.71
N VAL A 5 45.05 17.38 -20.79
CA VAL A 5 44.37 16.08 -20.74
C VAL A 5 43.04 16.26 -20.02
N LEU A 6 41.93 16.08 -20.75
CA LEU A 6 40.59 16.08 -20.19
C LEU A 6 40.31 14.67 -19.66
N VAL A 7 40.23 14.53 -18.33
CA VAL A 7 39.81 13.27 -17.68
C VAL A 7 38.28 13.27 -17.61
N LEU A 8 37.62 12.50 -18.47
CA LEU A 8 36.20 12.20 -18.35
C LEU A 8 36.00 11.18 -17.21
N GLY A 9 35.51 11.66 -16.08
CA GLY A 9 35.05 10.81 -14.97
C GLY A 9 33.73 10.12 -15.36
N ALA A 10 33.76 8.83 -15.66
CA ALA A 10 32.57 8.02 -15.82
C ALA A 10 31.95 7.75 -14.42
N GLY A 11 30.91 8.50 -14.07
CA GLY A 11 30.12 8.23 -12.88
C GLY A 11 29.35 6.90 -13.02
N ILE A 12 29.71 5.91 -12.25
CA ILE A 12 28.97 4.65 -12.15
C ILE A 12 27.70 4.95 -11.34
N PHE A 13 26.56 5.11 -12.00
CA PHE A 13 25.26 5.11 -11.35
C PHE A 13 24.98 3.68 -10.90
N ALA A 14 25.08 3.41 -9.61
CA ALA A 14 24.59 2.17 -9.00
C ALA A 14 23.07 2.13 -9.14
N ILE A 15 22.57 1.27 -10.04
CA ILE A 15 21.15 0.96 -10.13
C ILE A 15 20.82 0.09 -8.92
N VAL A 16 20.20 0.68 -7.90
CA VAL A 16 19.62 -0.06 -6.77
C VAL A 16 18.41 -0.82 -7.35
N PRO A 17 18.37 -2.16 -7.31
CA PRO A 17 17.19 -2.88 -7.73
C PRO A 17 16.04 -2.52 -6.78
N GLY A 18 15.16 -1.63 -7.21
CA GLY A 18 13.88 -1.43 -6.55
C GLY A 18 13.08 -2.72 -6.66
N TYR A 19 12.68 -3.31 -5.56
CA TYR A 19 11.74 -4.42 -5.58
C TYR A 19 10.47 -3.97 -6.30
N ALA A 20 10.16 -4.63 -7.42
CA ALA A 20 8.91 -4.37 -8.12
C ALA A 20 7.74 -4.72 -7.19
N GLN A 21 6.86 -3.75 -6.97
CA GLN A 21 5.63 -3.94 -6.20
C GLN A 21 4.71 -4.88 -7.00
N ASP A 22 4.25 -5.96 -6.36
CA ASP A 22 3.43 -6.98 -7.00
C ASP A 22 2.05 -7.07 -6.34
N ALA A 23 1.03 -6.57 -7.05
CA ALA A 23 -0.35 -6.59 -6.58
C ALA A 23 -0.92 -8.01 -6.46
N ALA A 24 -0.46 -8.98 -7.25
CA ALA A 24 -0.90 -10.37 -7.13
C ALA A 24 -0.34 -11.02 -5.85
N SER A 25 0.90 -10.72 -5.50
CA SER A 25 1.47 -11.09 -4.20
C SER A 25 0.77 -10.36 -3.05
N GLY A 26 0.43 -9.10 -3.24
CA GLY A 26 -0.34 -8.30 -2.28
C GLY A 26 -1.72 -8.87 -2.01
N GLU A 27 -2.40 -9.43 -3.01
CA GLU A 27 -3.68 -10.12 -2.83
C GLU A 27 -3.56 -11.33 -1.90
N LYS A 28 -2.47 -12.10 -2.02
CA LYS A 28 -2.19 -13.24 -1.12
C LYS A 28 -1.93 -12.77 0.31
N ILE A 29 -1.21 -11.65 0.47
CA ILE A 29 -0.98 -11.04 1.78
C ILE A 29 -2.28 -10.54 2.39
N PHE A 30 -3.18 -9.97 1.58
CA PHE A 30 -4.48 -9.44 2.01
C PHE A 30 -5.38 -10.52 2.64
N VAL A 31 -5.14 -11.79 2.40
CA VAL A 31 -5.86 -12.90 3.07
C VAL A 31 -5.83 -12.75 4.59
N GLN A 32 -4.72 -12.27 5.16
CA GLN A 32 -4.60 -11.99 6.60
C GLN A 32 -5.51 -10.84 7.07
N CYS A 33 -5.83 -9.90 6.17
CA CYS A 33 -6.66 -8.75 6.46
C CYS A 33 -8.16 -9.07 6.36
N ARG A 34 -8.51 -10.09 5.56
CA ARG A 34 -9.91 -10.48 5.27
C ARG A 34 -10.70 -10.94 6.49
N ALA A 35 -10.02 -11.36 7.54
CA ALA A 35 -10.68 -11.70 8.81
C ALA A 35 -11.45 -10.50 9.40
N CYS A 36 -10.99 -9.28 9.11
CA CYS A 36 -11.54 -8.05 9.66
C CYS A 36 -12.01 -7.06 8.58
N HIS A 37 -11.38 -7.00 7.43
CA HIS A 37 -11.62 -6.00 6.40
C HIS A 37 -12.14 -6.58 5.11
N GLN A 38 -12.95 -5.78 4.40
CA GLN A 38 -13.40 -6.09 3.05
C GLN A 38 -12.88 -5.02 2.07
N ILE A 39 -12.72 -5.42 0.80
CA ILE A 39 -12.35 -4.55 -0.31
C ILE A 39 -13.02 -5.05 -1.59
N GLY A 40 -13.43 -4.16 -2.47
CA GLY A 40 -14.13 -4.47 -3.72
C GLY A 40 -15.51 -3.83 -3.79
N GLU A 41 -16.24 -4.02 -4.91
CA GLU A 41 -17.51 -3.33 -5.20
C GLU A 41 -18.64 -3.63 -4.19
N ASN A 42 -18.65 -4.81 -3.58
CA ASN A 42 -19.66 -5.23 -2.60
C ASN A 42 -19.12 -5.19 -1.15
N ALA A 43 -17.96 -4.58 -0.94
CA ALA A 43 -17.35 -4.54 0.37
C ALA A 43 -18.16 -3.72 1.36
N LYS A 44 -18.27 -4.22 2.58
CA LYS A 44 -18.98 -3.59 3.71
C LYS A 44 -18.06 -3.52 4.92
N ASN A 45 -18.42 -2.65 5.86
CA ASN A 45 -17.80 -2.66 7.19
C ASN A 45 -18.06 -4.02 7.86
N ALA A 46 -17.04 -4.53 8.53
CA ALA A 46 -17.08 -5.77 9.29
C ALA A 46 -16.44 -5.52 10.66
N VAL A 47 -15.56 -6.40 11.14
CA VAL A 47 -14.76 -6.13 12.37
C VAL A 47 -13.89 -4.88 12.18
N GLY A 48 -13.38 -4.65 10.98
CA GLY A 48 -12.72 -3.43 10.54
C GLY A 48 -13.52 -2.68 9.48
N PRO A 49 -13.16 -1.43 9.17
CA PRO A 49 -13.80 -0.65 8.13
C PRO A 49 -13.45 -1.18 6.73
N VAL A 50 -14.31 -0.88 5.75
CA VAL A 50 -14.01 -1.13 4.34
C VAL A 50 -12.74 -0.39 3.90
N LEU A 51 -11.93 -1.03 3.06
CA LEU A 51 -10.64 -0.50 2.60
C LEU A 51 -10.67 0.11 1.20
N ASN A 52 -11.83 0.24 0.56
CA ASN A 52 -11.97 0.90 -0.73
C ASN A 52 -11.45 2.35 -0.67
N GLY A 53 -10.66 2.74 -1.67
CA GLY A 53 -10.15 4.09 -1.77
C GLY A 53 -9.32 4.53 -0.55
N LEU A 54 -8.54 3.63 0.03
CA LEU A 54 -7.78 3.90 1.26
C LEU A 54 -6.83 5.09 1.10
N PHE A 55 -6.04 5.09 0.02
CA PHE A 55 -5.02 6.14 -0.17
C PHE A 55 -5.63 7.48 -0.56
N GLY A 56 -5.25 8.52 0.17
CA GLY A 56 -5.81 9.88 0.09
C GLY A 56 -6.95 10.15 1.09
N ARG A 57 -7.42 9.13 1.80
CA ARG A 57 -8.53 9.23 2.76
C ARG A 57 -8.04 9.57 4.17
N LYS A 58 -8.80 10.42 4.88
CA LYS A 58 -8.54 10.65 6.32
C LYS A 58 -8.89 9.41 7.15
N ALA A 59 -8.15 9.18 8.23
CA ALA A 59 -8.47 8.14 9.18
C ALA A 59 -9.79 8.45 9.90
N GLY A 60 -10.54 7.41 10.24
CA GLY A 60 -11.73 7.55 11.09
C GLY A 60 -12.99 8.07 10.39
N ILE A 61 -13.05 8.17 9.06
CA ILE A 61 -14.17 8.82 8.34
C ILE A 61 -15.14 7.87 7.62
N ILE A 62 -14.88 6.56 7.59
CA ILE A 62 -15.82 5.65 6.93
C ILE A 62 -17.15 5.64 7.68
N GLU A 63 -18.21 5.99 6.95
CA GLU A 63 -19.57 6.04 7.50
C GLU A 63 -20.02 4.67 7.98
N GLY A 64 -20.78 4.66 9.08
CA GLY A 64 -21.33 3.45 9.67
C GLY A 64 -20.33 2.54 10.39
N TYR A 65 -19.03 2.92 10.46
CA TYR A 65 -18.04 2.17 11.23
C TYR A 65 -17.74 2.85 12.58
N SER A 66 -17.76 2.06 13.66
CA SER A 66 -17.44 2.56 15.01
C SER A 66 -15.92 2.52 15.26
N TYR A 67 -15.23 3.59 14.92
CA TYR A 67 -13.80 3.74 15.20
C TYR A 67 -13.50 3.95 16.70
N SER A 68 -12.26 3.62 17.12
CA SER A 68 -11.74 4.09 18.40
C SER A 68 -11.58 5.61 18.40
N PRO A 69 -11.68 6.28 19.57
CA PRO A 69 -11.34 7.70 19.68
C PRO A 69 -9.93 8.00 19.18
N ALA A 70 -8.97 7.12 19.46
CA ALA A 70 -7.59 7.23 18.98
C ALA A 70 -7.49 7.29 17.46
N ASN A 71 -8.27 6.48 16.75
CA ASN A 71 -8.26 6.47 15.29
C ASN A 71 -8.94 7.72 14.72
N LYS A 72 -10.11 8.10 15.27
CA LYS A 72 -10.82 9.32 14.84
C LYS A 72 -9.99 10.59 15.03
N ASN A 73 -9.25 10.68 16.12
CA ASN A 73 -8.48 11.87 16.52
C ASN A 73 -7.01 11.80 16.06
N SER A 74 -6.61 10.77 15.30
CA SER A 74 -5.22 10.59 14.89
C SER A 74 -4.70 11.68 13.95
N GLY A 75 -5.58 12.39 13.25
CA GLY A 75 -5.22 13.40 12.25
C GLY A 75 -4.56 12.81 10.99
N ILE A 76 -4.46 11.50 10.88
CA ILE A 76 -3.79 10.81 9.78
C ILE A 76 -4.61 10.94 8.49
N THR A 77 -3.91 11.28 7.39
CA THR A 77 -4.35 11.00 6.03
C THR A 77 -3.56 9.80 5.54
N TRP A 78 -4.23 8.80 5.03
CA TRP A 78 -3.60 7.59 4.52
C TRP A 78 -2.89 7.85 3.20
N ASP A 79 -1.64 8.27 3.23
CA ASP A 79 -0.72 8.17 2.11
C ASP A 79 0.11 6.89 2.22
N GLU A 80 0.90 6.58 1.18
CA GLU A 80 1.70 5.35 1.16
C GLU A 80 2.75 5.32 2.28
N ALA A 81 3.40 6.44 2.56
CA ALA A 81 4.45 6.52 3.58
C ALA A 81 3.86 6.27 4.98
N THR A 82 2.77 6.95 5.30
CA THR A 82 2.04 6.79 6.56
C THR A 82 1.48 5.39 6.72
N PHE A 83 0.90 4.81 5.65
CA PHE A 83 0.41 3.43 5.69
C PHE A 83 1.52 2.42 5.93
N ARG A 84 2.68 2.58 5.29
CA ARG A 84 3.84 1.71 5.46
C ARG A 84 4.32 1.67 6.90
N GLU A 85 4.38 2.83 7.55
CA GLU A 85 4.72 2.90 8.97
C GLU A 85 3.64 2.24 9.85
N TYR A 86 2.36 2.55 9.57
CA TYR A 86 1.24 2.01 10.33
C TYR A 86 1.16 0.49 10.26
N ILE A 87 1.28 -0.09 9.06
CA ILE A 87 1.09 -1.53 8.89
C ILE A 87 2.23 -2.36 9.51
N LYS A 88 3.38 -1.76 9.79
CA LYS A 88 4.46 -2.40 10.54
C LYS A 88 4.11 -2.65 12.00
N ASP A 89 3.40 -1.71 12.62
CA ASP A 89 2.93 -1.77 13.99
C ASP A 89 1.76 -0.79 14.22
N PRO A 90 0.52 -1.25 13.99
CA PRO A 90 -0.66 -0.39 14.14
C PRO A 90 -0.80 0.24 15.53
N ARG A 91 -0.45 -0.51 16.57
CA ARG A 91 -0.58 -0.04 17.95
C ARG A 91 0.46 1.00 18.33
N ALA A 92 1.67 0.88 17.81
CA ALA A 92 2.70 1.88 18.02
C ALA A 92 2.36 3.18 17.27
N LYS A 93 1.82 3.09 16.05
CA LYS A 93 1.47 4.28 15.25
C LYS A 93 0.23 5.01 15.76
N ILE A 94 -0.79 4.27 16.20
CA ILE A 94 -2.03 4.81 16.79
C ILE A 94 -2.29 4.10 18.12
N PRO A 95 -1.68 4.56 19.22
CA PRO A 95 -1.96 4.02 20.55
C PRO A 95 -3.45 4.12 20.89
N GLY A 96 -4.07 3.03 21.30
CA GLY A 96 -5.51 2.96 21.54
C GLY A 96 -6.36 2.58 20.31
N THR A 97 -5.74 2.21 19.21
CA THR A 97 -6.46 1.62 18.06
C THR A 97 -7.14 0.31 18.46
N LYS A 98 -8.31 0.05 17.87
CA LYS A 98 -9.00 -1.25 18.01
C LYS A 98 -8.38 -2.36 17.15
N MET A 99 -7.53 -2.01 16.19
CA MET A 99 -6.87 -2.98 15.31
C MET A 99 -5.85 -3.79 16.09
N THR A 100 -6.07 -5.11 16.15
CA THR A 100 -5.22 -6.04 16.92
C THR A 100 -4.15 -6.74 16.11
N PHE A 101 -4.02 -6.38 14.83
CA PHE A 101 -3.05 -6.96 13.91
C PHE A 101 -1.61 -6.70 14.38
N PRO A 102 -0.73 -7.74 14.42
CA PRO A 102 0.64 -7.60 14.93
C PRO A 102 1.57 -6.82 13.99
N GLY A 103 1.15 -6.60 12.76
CA GLY A 103 1.91 -5.86 11.74
C GLY A 103 2.67 -6.76 10.77
N LEU A 104 2.98 -6.20 9.60
CA LEU A 104 3.88 -6.79 8.61
C LEU A 104 5.29 -6.28 8.86
N LYS A 105 6.27 -7.19 8.94
CA LYS A 105 7.68 -6.83 9.22
C LYS A 105 8.56 -6.89 7.97
N ASP A 106 8.15 -7.64 6.96
CA ASP A 106 8.87 -7.76 5.70
C ASP A 106 8.56 -6.57 4.77
N PRO A 107 9.57 -5.77 4.38
CA PRO A 107 9.39 -4.64 3.48
C PRO A 107 8.76 -5.02 2.13
N LYS A 108 9.09 -6.19 1.59
CA LYS A 108 8.50 -6.68 0.34
C LYS A 108 7.01 -6.93 0.48
N GLN A 109 6.58 -7.54 1.57
CA GLN A 109 5.15 -7.74 1.84
C GLN A 109 4.41 -6.41 1.98
N ILE A 110 5.05 -5.40 2.58
CA ILE A 110 4.47 -4.06 2.69
C ILE A 110 4.35 -3.41 1.30
N ASP A 111 5.35 -3.54 0.44
CA ASP A 111 5.29 -3.05 -0.93
C ASP A 111 4.16 -3.70 -1.72
N ASP A 112 4.02 -5.00 -1.61
CA ASP A 112 3.03 -5.79 -2.33
C ASP A 112 1.59 -5.47 -1.86
N ILE A 113 1.36 -5.36 -0.54
CA ILE A 113 0.04 -4.99 -0.02
C ILE A 113 -0.36 -3.56 -0.42
N VAL A 114 0.57 -2.62 -0.46
CA VAL A 114 0.34 -1.27 -0.96
C VAL A 114 -0.10 -1.33 -2.43
N ALA A 115 0.63 -2.07 -3.27
CA ALA A 115 0.28 -2.24 -4.68
C ALA A 115 -1.12 -2.83 -4.86
N TYR A 116 -1.49 -3.81 -4.05
CA TYR A 116 -2.82 -4.41 -4.08
C TYR A 116 -3.92 -3.41 -3.70
N LEU A 117 -3.77 -2.73 -2.57
CA LEU A 117 -4.78 -1.78 -2.08
C LEU A 117 -4.97 -0.57 -3.01
N LYS A 118 -3.92 -0.12 -3.69
CA LYS A 118 -3.98 0.99 -4.66
C LYS A 118 -4.84 0.70 -5.88
N GLN A 119 -5.08 -0.56 -6.19
CA GLN A 119 -5.91 -0.94 -7.32
C GLN A 119 -7.37 -0.51 -7.17
N PHE A 120 -7.85 -0.30 -5.95
CA PHE A 120 -9.27 -0.05 -5.69
C PHE A 120 -9.55 1.44 -5.49
N ASP A 121 -10.56 1.93 -6.20
CA ASP A 121 -11.12 3.26 -5.96
C ASP A 121 -12.09 3.27 -4.75
N SER A 122 -12.71 4.41 -4.48
CA SER A 122 -13.65 4.56 -3.37
C SER A 122 -14.93 3.72 -3.52
N THR A 123 -15.26 3.33 -4.75
CA THR A 123 -16.40 2.44 -5.04
C THR A 123 -16.04 0.96 -5.00
N GLY A 124 -14.78 0.64 -4.83
CA GLY A 124 -14.25 -0.73 -4.84
C GLY A 124 -13.96 -1.30 -6.22
N LYS A 125 -14.08 -0.48 -7.27
CA LYS A 125 -13.69 -0.89 -8.61
C LYS A 125 -12.18 -0.85 -8.77
N LYS A 126 -11.64 -1.83 -9.51
CA LYS A 126 -10.24 -1.79 -9.88
C LYS A 126 -10.00 -0.69 -10.91
N LYS A 127 -9.04 0.17 -10.65
CA LYS A 127 -8.62 1.24 -11.58
C LYS A 127 -8.07 0.62 -12.86
N ALA A 128 -8.55 1.11 -14.01
CA ALA A 128 -8.03 0.68 -15.31
C ALA A 128 -6.55 1.11 -15.44
N GLY A 129 -5.69 0.20 -15.92
CA GLY A 129 -4.31 0.53 -16.27
C GLY A 129 -3.23 0.15 -15.26
N ILE A 130 -3.55 -0.40 -14.10
CA ILE A 130 -2.54 -1.01 -13.23
C ILE A 130 -2.37 -2.48 -13.65
N VAL A 131 -1.67 -2.69 -14.79
CA VAL A 131 -1.26 -4.02 -15.23
C VAL A 131 -0.13 -4.47 -14.28
N PRO A 132 -0.22 -5.68 -13.66
CA PRO A 132 0.90 -6.21 -12.89
C PRO A 132 2.15 -6.27 -13.79
N ALA A 133 3.25 -5.70 -13.32
CA ALA A 133 4.54 -5.85 -13.99
C ALA A 133 4.87 -7.35 -14.05
N GLY A 134 4.71 -7.97 -15.20
CA GLY A 134 5.04 -9.40 -15.39
C GLY A 134 4.11 -10.18 -16.34
N ARG A 135 2.94 -9.68 -16.68
CA ARG A 135 2.10 -10.36 -17.67
C ARG A 135 2.51 -9.90 -19.10
N LYS A 136 3.42 -10.64 -19.73
CA LYS A 136 3.62 -10.53 -21.18
C LYS A 136 2.26 -10.77 -21.85
N LEU A 137 1.79 -9.79 -22.62
CA LEU A 137 0.64 -9.94 -23.51
C LEU A 137 0.98 -11.11 -24.44
N ALA A 138 0.29 -12.24 -24.27
CA ALA A 138 0.28 -13.28 -25.30
C ALA A 138 -0.33 -12.65 -26.54
N LYS A 139 0.46 -12.55 -27.61
CA LYS A 139 -0.05 -12.16 -28.94
C LYS A 139 -1.10 -13.21 -29.32
N VAL A 140 -2.35 -12.76 -29.44
CA VAL A 140 -3.39 -13.52 -30.14
C VAL A 140 -3.02 -13.43 -31.63
N GLN A 141 -2.61 -14.55 -32.20
CA GLN A 141 -2.55 -14.74 -33.65
C GLN A 141 -3.91 -15.20 -34.13
#